data_04556b8f1c9c0ebd0f1b56d84cf9e5bc
#
_entry.id   04556b8f1c9c0ebd0f1b56d84cf9e5bc
#
_cell.length_a   1.000
_cell.length_b   1.000
_cell.length_c   1.000
_cell.angle_alpha   90.00
_cell.angle_beta   90.00
_cell.angle_gamma   90.00
#
_symmetry.space_group_name_H-M   'P 1'
#
loop_
_entity.id
_entity.type
_entity.pdbx_description
1 polymer ?
#
loop_
_entity_poly.entity_id
_entity_poly.type
_entity_poly.pdbx_seq_one_letter_code
_entity_poly.pdbx_strand_id
1 'polypeptide(L)'
;RLDVYFILKDDTQIAVEVKSSISDNADILRGVYQCVKYNAILNAEQSVKGMHCPIKALLVLEGKMPMSIASDAIALHINFKENIKLI
;
A
#
# COMPACT_ATOMS: atom_id res chain seq x y z
N ARG A 1 -9.93 7.85 -6.01
CA ARG A 1 -8.73 7.17 -5.55
C ARG A 1 -7.72 8.17 -5.01
N LEU A 2 -7.24 7.94 -3.82
CA LEU A 2 -6.26 8.79 -3.19
C LEU A 2 -4.97 8.00 -2.94
N ASP A 3 -3.86 8.59 -3.37
CA ASP A 3 -2.53 8.06 -3.11
C ASP A 3 -1.83 9.04 -2.17
N VAL A 4 -1.29 8.53 -1.09
CA VAL A 4 -0.60 9.35 -0.10
C VAL A 4 0.82 8.84 0.07
N TYR A 5 1.77 9.76 0.10
CA TYR A 5 3.18 9.43 0.31
C TYR A 5 3.74 10.36 1.38
N PHE A 6 4.45 9.81 2.35
CA PHE A 6 5.10 10.63 3.37
C PHE A 6 6.36 9.96 3.91
N ILE A 7 7.20 10.80 4.50
CA ILE A 7 8.48 10.39 5.11
C ILE A 7 8.37 10.66 6.59
N LEU A 8 8.66 9.66 7.40
CA LEU A 8 8.66 9.78 8.86
C LEU A 8 9.99 10.36 9.36
N LYS A 9 10.05 10.71 10.65
CA LYS A 9 11.22 11.33 11.27
C LYS A 9 12.48 10.45 11.20
N ASP A 10 12.31 9.13 11.16
CA ASP A 10 13.42 8.17 11.07
C ASP A 10 13.75 7.82 9.61
N ASP A 11 13.28 8.63 8.66
CA ASP A 11 13.45 8.44 7.23
C ASP A 11 12.71 7.22 6.66
N THR A 12 11.83 6.59 7.42
CA THR A 12 10.93 5.56 6.87
C THR A 12 10.03 6.18 5.82
N GLN A 13 9.98 5.58 4.63
CA GLN A 13 9.13 6.02 3.54
C GLN A 13 7.86 5.18 3.50
N ILE A 14 6.70 5.82 3.49
CA ILE A 14 5.41 5.14 3.47
C ILE A 14 4.59 5.64 2.28
N ALA A 15 4.16 4.72 1.44
CA ALA A 15 3.20 4.98 0.37
C ALA A 15 1.87 4.33 0.76
N VAL A 16 0.78 5.06 0.68
CA VAL A 16 -0.53 4.58 1.08
C VAL A 16 -1.48 4.64 -0.12
N GLU A 17 -2.09 3.52 -0.43
CA GLU A 17 -3.16 3.43 -1.42
C GLU A 17 -4.48 3.33 -0.66
N VAL A 18 -5.45 4.19 -0.97
CA VAL A 18 -6.74 4.25 -0.27
C VAL A 18 -7.86 3.82 -1.20
N LYS A 19 -8.71 2.91 -0.74
CA LYS A 19 -9.89 2.44 -1.47
C LYS A 19 -11.15 2.66 -0.64
N SER A 20 -12.15 3.28 -1.25
CA SER A 20 -13.43 3.52 -0.60
C SER A 20 -14.28 2.27 -0.49
N SER A 21 -15.37 2.35 0.28
CA SER A 21 -16.29 1.24 0.48
C SER A 21 -17.01 0.79 -0.79
N ILE A 22 -17.06 1.67 -1.80
CA ILE A 22 -17.70 1.33 -3.09
C ILE A 22 -16.74 0.66 -4.08
N SER A 23 -15.48 0.48 -3.73
CA SER A 23 -14.53 -0.21 -4.58
C SER A 23 -14.90 -1.68 -4.68
N ASP A 24 -14.94 -2.22 -5.92
CA ASP A 24 -15.18 -3.64 -6.14
C ASP A 24 -13.89 -4.45 -5.94
N ASN A 25 -14.01 -5.77 -6.04
CA ASN A 25 -12.87 -6.67 -5.83
C ASN A 25 -11.74 -6.40 -6.83
N ALA A 26 -12.07 -6.13 -8.09
CA ALA A 26 -11.06 -5.83 -9.11
C ALA A 26 -10.31 -4.55 -8.78
N ASP A 27 -10.99 -3.53 -8.26
CA ASP A 27 -10.37 -2.28 -7.87
C ASP A 27 -9.48 -2.45 -6.64
N ILE A 28 -9.91 -3.25 -5.66
CA ILE A 28 -9.10 -3.54 -4.47
C ILE A 28 -7.84 -4.31 -4.88
N LEU A 29 -7.97 -5.28 -5.77
CA LEU A 29 -6.82 -6.05 -6.28
C LEU A 29 -5.81 -5.13 -6.99
N ARG A 30 -6.31 -4.17 -7.78
CA ARG A 30 -5.44 -3.15 -8.37
C ARG A 30 -4.69 -2.37 -7.30
N GLY A 31 -5.34 -2.07 -6.17
CA GLY A 31 -4.69 -1.42 -5.02
C GLY A 31 -3.54 -2.23 -4.47
N VAL A 32 -3.69 -3.55 -4.37
CA VAL A 32 -2.60 -4.44 -3.94
C VAL A 32 -1.42 -4.32 -4.90
N TYR A 33 -1.67 -4.39 -6.21
CA TYR A 33 -0.60 -4.28 -7.20
C TYR A 33 0.03 -2.89 -7.23
N GLN A 34 -0.73 -1.82 -6.96
CA GLN A 34 -0.16 -0.49 -6.82
C GLN A 34 0.82 -0.44 -5.65
N CYS A 35 0.51 -1.10 -4.53
CA CYS A 35 1.44 -1.17 -3.40
C CYS A 35 2.72 -1.93 -3.76
N VAL A 36 2.62 -3.01 -4.53
CA VAL A 36 3.80 -3.72 -5.04
C VAL A 36 4.65 -2.78 -5.89
N LYS A 37 4.02 -2.01 -6.75
CA LYS A 37 4.70 -1.04 -7.60
C LYS A 37 5.39 0.05 -6.79
N TYR A 38 4.73 0.59 -5.76
CA TYR A 38 5.33 1.60 -4.89
C TYR A 38 6.57 1.06 -4.18
N ASN A 39 6.49 -0.17 -3.64
CA ASN A 39 7.66 -0.81 -3.02
C ASN A 39 8.83 -0.89 -3.99
N ALA A 40 8.58 -1.32 -5.22
CA ALA A 40 9.62 -1.47 -6.23
C ALA A 40 10.24 -0.12 -6.59
N ILE A 41 9.42 0.90 -6.80
CA ILE A 41 9.89 2.23 -7.17
C ILE A 41 10.72 2.86 -6.05
N LEU A 42 10.23 2.80 -4.82
CA LEU A 42 10.93 3.40 -3.69
C LEU A 42 12.24 2.68 -3.40
N ASN A 43 12.27 1.36 -3.51
CA ASN A 43 13.51 0.60 -3.36
C ASN A 43 14.52 0.96 -4.45
N ALA A 44 14.07 1.10 -5.70
CA ALA A 44 14.94 1.48 -6.81
C ALA A 44 15.52 2.90 -6.61
N GLU A 45 14.70 3.85 -6.17
CA GLU A 45 15.15 5.21 -5.89
C GLU A 45 16.18 5.24 -4.78
N GLN A 46 15.97 4.49 -3.69
CA GLN A 46 16.93 4.43 -2.60
C GLN A 46 18.23 3.79 -3.04
N SER A 47 18.16 2.74 -3.85
CA SER A 47 19.35 2.08 -4.38
C SER A 47 20.22 3.05 -5.17
N VAL A 48 19.61 3.85 -6.04
CA VAL A 48 20.31 4.87 -6.83
C VAL A 48 20.98 5.91 -5.94
N LYS A 49 20.31 6.31 -4.85
CA LYS A 49 20.81 7.34 -3.93
C LYS A 49 21.76 6.79 -2.88
N GLY A 50 21.97 5.46 -2.84
CA GLY A 50 22.79 4.83 -1.81
C GLY A 50 22.17 4.84 -0.43
N MET A 51 20.84 4.97 -0.34
CA MET A 51 20.11 5.00 0.93
C MET A 51 19.58 3.61 1.28
N HIS A 52 19.38 3.36 2.57
CA HIS A 52 18.87 2.08 3.08
C HIS A 52 17.81 2.31 4.16
N CYS A 53 16.90 3.25 3.92
CA CYS A 53 15.83 3.54 4.86
C CYS A 53 14.66 2.54 4.69
N PRO A 54 13.92 2.23 5.76
CA PRO A 54 12.76 1.35 5.65
C PRO A 54 11.72 1.91 4.69
N ILE A 55 11.10 1.01 3.92
CA ILE A 55 10.05 1.35 2.96
C ILE A 55 8.83 0.50 3.29
N LYS A 56 7.67 1.13 3.30
CA LYS A 56 6.39 0.44 3.49
C LYS A 56 5.39 0.91 2.47
N ALA A 57 4.64 -0.03 1.91
CA ALA A 57 3.44 0.27 1.15
C ALA A 57 2.26 -0.28 1.92
N LEU A 58 1.22 0.52 2.08
CA LEU A 58 0.06 0.17 2.87
C LEU A 58 -1.21 0.39 2.06
N LEU A 59 -2.06 -0.64 2.01
CA LEU A 59 -3.39 -0.55 1.42
C LEU A 59 -4.39 -0.28 2.54
N VAL A 60 -5.14 0.80 2.44
CA VAL A 60 -6.16 1.18 3.42
C VAL A 60 -7.53 1.06 2.78
N LEU A 61 -8.40 0.26 3.38
CA LEU A 61 -9.74 -0.01 2.89
C LEU A 61 -10.78 0.56 3.84
N GLU A 62 -11.72 1.31 3.30
CA GLU A 62 -12.89 1.74 4.06
C GLU A 62 -13.80 0.55 4.36
N GLY A 63 -13.92 -0.37 3.41
CA GLY A 63 -14.72 -1.59 3.55
C GLY A 63 -13.91 -2.78 4.03
N LYS A 64 -14.49 -3.95 3.86
CA LYS A 64 -13.86 -5.22 4.27
C LYS A 64 -12.98 -5.76 3.15
N MET A 65 -11.84 -6.32 3.54
CA MET A 65 -10.94 -6.99 2.60
C MET A 65 -11.51 -8.35 2.19
N PRO A 66 -11.74 -8.59 0.88
CA PRO A 66 -12.14 -9.93 0.43
C PRO A 66 -11.06 -10.96 0.74
N MET A 67 -11.48 -12.15 1.19
CA MET A 67 -10.53 -13.20 1.62
C MET A 67 -9.55 -13.62 0.53
N SER A 68 -10.03 -13.75 -0.71
CA SER A 68 -9.16 -14.13 -1.83
C SER A 68 -8.07 -13.09 -2.09
N ILE A 69 -8.41 -11.81 -1.95
CA ILE A 69 -7.45 -10.72 -2.15
C ILE A 69 -6.53 -10.57 -0.95
N ALA A 70 -7.03 -10.82 0.27
CA ALA A 70 -6.19 -10.85 1.46
C ALA A 70 -5.07 -11.88 1.32
N SER A 71 -5.39 -13.05 0.76
CA SER A 71 -4.42 -14.10 0.49
C SER A 71 -3.33 -13.63 -0.48
N ASP A 72 -3.72 -12.93 -1.55
CA ASP A 72 -2.78 -12.36 -2.51
C ASP A 72 -1.89 -11.30 -1.88
N ALA A 73 -2.46 -10.42 -1.06
CA ALA A 73 -1.70 -9.37 -0.38
C ALA A 73 -0.66 -9.98 0.56
N ILE A 74 -1.04 -11.00 1.33
CA ILE A 74 -0.11 -11.69 2.23
C ILE A 74 1.01 -12.34 1.45
N ALA A 75 0.69 -13.03 0.34
CA ALA A 75 1.70 -13.68 -0.51
C ALA A 75 2.69 -12.67 -1.10
N LEU A 76 2.23 -11.44 -1.39
CA LEU A 76 3.05 -10.37 -1.95
C LEU A 76 3.69 -9.49 -0.87
N HIS A 77 3.53 -9.83 0.41
CA HIS A 77 4.05 -9.07 1.55
C HIS A 77 3.53 -7.63 1.60
N ILE A 78 2.28 -7.42 1.19
CA ILE A 78 1.63 -6.12 1.27
C ILE A 78 0.78 -6.04 2.52
N ASN A 79 1.03 -5.04 3.35
CA ASN A 79 0.22 -4.76 4.53
C ASN A 79 -1.07 -4.06 4.14
N PHE A 80 -2.15 -4.39 4.82
CA PHE A 80 -3.42 -3.70 4.62
C PHE A 80 -4.15 -3.48 5.93
N LYS A 81 -5.01 -2.48 5.95
CA LYS A 81 -5.94 -2.18 7.04
C LYS A 81 -7.34 -2.15 6.45
N GLU A 82 -8.29 -2.81 7.10
CA GLU A 82 -9.67 -2.83 6.63
C GLU A 82 -10.61 -2.19 7.64
N ASN A 83 -11.81 -1.87 7.18
CA ASN A 83 -12.85 -1.23 7.99
C ASN A 83 -12.38 0.06 8.63
N ILE A 84 -11.59 0.83 7.89
CA ILE A 84 -11.07 2.12 8.34
C ILE A 84 -12.02 3.23 7.92
N LYS A 85 -12.47 4.02 8.89
CA LYS A 85 -13.31 5.17 8.59
C LYS A 85 -12.45 6.26 7.97
N LEU A 86 -12.79 6.67 6.73
CA LEU A 86 -11.97 7.63 5.99
C LEU A 86 -12.31 9.08 6.33
N ILE A 87 -13.41 9.33 7.02
CA ILE A 87 -13.80 10.69 7.43
C ILE A 87 -14.26 10.69 8.85
#